data_33768d034c866c469bedd66d79d1e5a1
#
_entry.id   33768d034c866c469bedd66d79d1e5a1
#
_cell.length_a   1.000
_cell.length_b   1.000
_cell.length_c   1.000
_cell.angle_alpha   90.00
_cell.angle_beta   90.00
_cell.angle_gamma   90.00
#
_symmetry.space_group_name_H-M   'P 1'
#
loop_
_entity.id
_entity.type
_entity.pdbx_description
1 polymer ?
#
loop_
_entity_poly.entity_id
_entity_poly.type
_entity_poly.pdbx_seq_one_letter_code
_entity_poly.pdbx_strand_id
1 'polypeptide(L)'
;MPRLTVVTYNTHQERKGRDPALEELLQEKETLTCLQELKPARGLQIKRALGSRAFVSLAKYGLLYLALILPEGASFLQRRTAALNGYGGFLPQPWSLLRSYELYKAGRPAWRDGLEPRVAQVVSVLWEGREFRLVNTHLPFESGLRNRCLDLLPGFLDIEGVLLAGDLNATTQDLFLADFLLETALRPAGTEEPTHDTGRKIDFVLYRGGFSEVGYSLTKSLSDHRLVRVELEV
;
A
#
# COMPACT_ATOMS: atom_id res chain seq x y z
N MET A 1 -5.37 -17.43 19.80
CA MET A 1 -5.75 -17.13 18.40
C MET A 1 -4.48 -17.03 17.57
N PRO A 2 -4.48 -17.41 16.29
CA PRO A 2 -3.29 -17.24 15.45
C PRO A 2 -2.94 -15.75 15.33
N ARG A 3 -1.64 -15.46 15.19
CA ARG A 3 -1.14 -14.09 15.06
C ARG A 3 -0.60 -13.88 13.67
N LEU A 4 -1.04 -12.81 13.03
CA LEU A 4 -0.58 -12.36 11.72
C LEU A 4 0.23 -11.08 11.87
N THR A 5 1.50 -11.13 11.49
CA THR A 5 2.31 -9.91 11.37
C THR A 5 2.11 -9.31 9.98
N VAL A 6 1.72 -8.03 9.93
CA VAL A 6 1.53 -7.26 8.70
C VAL A 6 2.54 -6.12 8.68
N VAL A 7 3.25 -5.99 7.56
CA VAL A 7 4.21 -4.89 7.36
C VAL A 7 3.83 -4.10 6.12
N THR A 8 3.87 -2.77 6.21
CA THR A 8 3.89 -1.89 5.03
C THR A 8 5.15 -1.04 5.03
N TYR A 9 5.74 -0.89 3.84
CA TYR A 9 6.98 -0.14 3.67
C TYR A 9 7.12 0.47 2.27
N ASN A 10 7.14 1.81 2.20
CA ASN A 10 7.53 2.53 1.01
C ASN A 10 9.07 2.60 0.94
N THR A 11 9.66 1.91 -0.04
CA THR A 11 11.13 1.76 -0.15
C THR A 11 11.82 2.99 -0.73
N HIS A 12 11.08 3.99 -1.17
CA HIS A 12 11.57 5.19 -1.85
C HIS A 12 12.64 4.84 -2.90
N GLN A 13 12.40 3.78 -3.68
CA GLN A 13 13.29 3.30 -4.75
C GLN A 13 14.70 2.91 -4.26
N GLU A 14 14.90 2.67 -2.97
CA GLU A 14 16.24 2.43 -2.39
C GLU A 14 17.26 3.48 -2.88
N ARG A 15 16.87 4.77 -2.89
CA ARG A 15 17.70 5.87 -3.43
C ARG A 15 19.02 6.04 -2.70
N LYS A 16 19.05 5.74 -1.40
CA LYS A 16 20.26 5.82 -0.57
C LYS A 16 21.10 4.55 -0.58
N GLY A 17 20.78 3.60 -1.44
CA GLY A 17 21.44 2.29 -1.53
C GLY A 17 20.54 1.14 -1.11
N ARG A 18 21.15 -0.04 -1.01
CA ARG A 18 20.46 -1.26 -0.60
C ARG A 18 20.06 -1.15 0.87
N ASP A 19 18.76 -1.26 1.13
CA ASP A 19 18.21 -1.05 2.48
C ASP A 19 18.30 -2.32 3.33
N PRO A 20 19.07 -2.32 4.44
CA PRO A 20 19.17 -3.49 5.31
C PRO A 20 17.81 -3.92 5.90
N ALA A 21 16.93 -2.97 6.23
CA ALA A 21 15.62 -3.28 6.79
C ALA A 21 14.75 -4.04 5.78
N LEU A 22 14.85 -3.70 4.48
CA LEU A 22 14.17 -4.45 3.42
C LEU A 22 14.79 -5.85 3.25
N GLU A 23 16.13 -5.97 3.31
CA GLU A 23 16.80 -7.27 3.19
C GLU A 23 16.39 -8.22 4.34
N GLU A 24 16.35 -7.72 5.57
CA GLU A 24 15.90 -8.47 6.74
C GLU A 24 14.44 -8.90 6.58
N LEU A 25 13.56 -7.96 6.22
CA LEU A 25 12.14 -8.22 6.00
C LEU A 25 11.89 -9.31 4.93
N LEU A 26 12.69 -9.36 3.87
CA LEU A 26 12.56 -10.37 2.81
C LEU A 26 12.97 -11.77 3.25
N GLN A 27 13.68 -11.93 4.37
CA GLN A 27 14.01 -13.23 4.97
C GLN A 27 12.91 -13.73 5.91
N GLU A 28 11.99 -12.86 6.33
CA GLU A 28 10.91 -13.23 7.22
C GLU A 28 9.90 -14.14 6.49
N LYS A 29 9.52 -15.22 7.15
CA LYS A 29 8.64 -16.24 6.57
C LYS A 29 7.20 -16.13 7.04
N GLU A 30 6.98 -15.53 8.20
CA GLU A 30 5.69 -15.45 8.87
C GLU A 30 5.00 -14.10 8.70
N THR A 31 5.61 -13.19 7.92
CA THR A 31 5.15 -11.81 7.75
C THR A 31 4.45 -11.61 6.42
N LEU A 32 3.27 -11.01 6.47
CA LEU A 32 2.57 -10.47 5.33
C LEU A 32 3.15 -9.08 5.02
N THR A 33 3.74 -8.92 3.84
CA THR A 33 4.49 -7.70 3.50
C THR A 33 3.90 -6.98 2.31
N CYS A 34 3.64 -5.68 2.46
CA CYS A 34 3.16 -4.75 1.44
C CYS A 34 4.25 -3.71 1.15
N LEU A 35 4.82 -3.73 -0.06
CA LEU A 35 5.91 -2.84 -0.47
C LEU A 35 5.44 -1.87 -1.54
N GLN A 36 5.90 -0.63 -1.45
CA GLN A 36 5.64 0.42 -2.42
C GLN A 36 6.97 0.99 -2.96
N GLU A 37 6.90 1.61 -4.12
CA GLU A 37 8.04 2.24 -4.83
C GLU A 37 9.25 1.34 -5.09
N LEU A 38 9.05 0.07 -5.35
CA LEU A 38 10.15 -0.82 -5.73
C LEU A 38 10.68 -0.50 -7.14
N LYS A 39 12.00 -0.45 -7.31
CA LYS A 39 12.61 -0.47 -8.65
C LYS A 39 12.25 -1.75 -9.42
N PRO A 40 12.13 -1.70 -10.76
CA PRO A 40 11.77 -2.87 -11.59
C PRO A 40 12.67 -4.09 -11.32
N ALA A 41 13.98 -3.89 -11.31
CA ALA A 41 14.94 -4.96 -11.05
C ALA A 41 14.71 -5.62 -9.67
N ARG A 42 14.38 -4.81 -8.66
CA ARG A 42 14.10 -5.29 -7.31
C ARG A 42 12.80 -6.09 -7.24
N GLY A 43 11.74 -5.58 -7.86
CA GLY A 43 10.46 -6.31 -7.95
C GLY A 43 10.62 -7.66 -8.64
N LEU A 44 11.38 -7.73 -9.74
CA LEU A 44 11.68 -8.98 -10.44
C LEU A 44 12.52 -9.95 -9.59
N GLN A 45 13.50 -9.42 -8.84
CA GLN A 45 14.31 -10.22 -7.90
C GLN A 45 13.43 -10.86 -6.82
N ILE A 46 12.57 -10.07 -6.18
CA ILE A 46 11.60 -10.54 -5.17
C ILE A 46 10.72 -11.64 -5.77
N LYS A 47 10.17 -11.40 -6.97
CA LYS A 47 9.31 -12.39 -7.64
C LYS A 47 10.04 -13.71 -7.93
N ARG A 48 11.30 -13.65 -8.34
CA ARG A 48 12.11 -14.85 -8.60
C ARG A 48 12.45 -15.60 -7.32
N ALA A 49 12.83 -14.87 -6.25
CA ALA A 49 13.23 -15.47 -4.98
C ALA A 49 12.07 -16.13 -4.24
N LEU A 50 10.88 -15.48 -4.23
CA LEU A 50 9.73 -15.88 -3.41
C LEU A 50 8.62 -16.61 -4.19
N GLY A 51 8.73 -16.68 -5.52
CA GLY A 51 7.86 -17.50 -6.36
C GLY A 51 6.36 -17.19 -6.20
N SER A 52 5.58 -18.20 -5.82
CA SER A 52 4.13 -18.11 -5.62
C SER A 52 3.73 -17.23 -4.43
N ARG A 53 4.61 -17.04 -3.45
CA ARG A 53 4.35 -16.17 -2.29
C ARG A 53 4.34 -14.68 -2.64
N ALA A 54 4.95 -14.28 -3.77
CA ALA A 54 5.02 -12.87 -4.17
C ALA A 54 4.08 -12.54 -5.33
N PHE A 55 3.29 -11.48 -5.14
CA PHE A 55 2.53 -10.82 -6.19
C PHE A 55 3.13 -9.43 -6.46
N VAL A 56 3.78 -9.29 -7.60
CA VAL A 56 4.45 -8.04 -8.01
C VAL A 56 3.72 -7.46 -9.21
N SER A 57 3.35 -6.20 -9.14
CA SER A 57 2.63 -5.49 -10.21
C SER A 57 3.23 -4.12 -10.51
N LEU A 58 3.09 -3.70 -11.76
CA LEU A 58 3.43 -2.36 -12.22
C LEU A 58 2.56 -1.30 -11.51
N ALA A 59 3.18 -0.24 -11.02
CA ALA A 59 2.50 0.84 -10.32
C ALA A 59 2.68 2.21 -10.99
N LYS A 60 3.77 2.43 -11.74
CA LYS A 60 4.09 3.76 -12.27
C LYS A 60 4.88 3.63 -13.59
N TYR A 61 4.23 3.77 -14.76
CA TYR A 61 4.87 3.75 -16.09
C TYR A 61 5.92 2.64 -16.30
N GLY A 62 5.80 1.51 -15.62
CA GLY A 62 6.83 0.48 -15.61
C GLY A 62 8.12 0.85 -14.88
N LEU A 63 8.16 2.00 -14.21
CA LEU A 63 9.33 2.49 -13.49
C LEU A 63 9.34 2.10 -12.01
N LEU A 64 8.17 1.82 -11.44
CA LEU A 64 8.02 1.39 -10.05
C LEU A 64 7.03 0.23 -9.95
N TYR A 65 7.20 -0.58 -8.91
CA TYR A 65 6.34 -1.70 -8.62
C TYR A 65 5.77 -1.62 -7.20
N LEU A 66 4.58 -2.23 -7.05
CA LEU A 66 4.10 -2.71 -5.77
C LEU A 66 4.46 -4.19 -5.65
N ALA A 67 4.75 -4.63 -4.44
CA ALA A 67 4.87 -6.04 -4.15
C ALA A 67 4.10 -6.39 -2.89
N LEU A 68 3.46 -7.56 -2.94
CA LEU A 68 2.76 -8.18 -1.85
C LEU A 68 3.33 -9.56 -1.65
N ILE A 69 3.76 -9.87 -0.43
CA ILE A 69 4.40 -11.13 -0.07
C ILE A 69 3.58 -11.77 1.04
N LEU A 70 3.18 -13.01 0.82
CA LEU A 70 2.44 -13.79 1.81
C LEU A 70 3.37 -14.51 2.79
N PRO A 71 2.95 -14.71 4.05
CA PRO A 71 3.63 -15.61 4.97
C PRO A 71 3.61 -17.06 4.46
N GLU A 72 4.48 -17.91 5.01
CA GLU A 72 4.42 -19.35 4.77
C GLU A 72 3.08 -19.91 5.28
N GLY A 73 2.51 -20.86 4.56
CA GLY A 73 1.19 -21.42 4.86
C GLY A 73 0.00 -20.62 4.31
N ALA A 74 0.20 -19.36 3.92
CA ALA A 74 -0.86 -18.59 3.25
C ALA A 74 -0.87 -18.82 1.74
N SER A 75 -2.05 -18.66 1.14
CA SER A 75 -2.21 -18.77 -0.31
C SER A 75 -3.07 -17.64 -0.89
N PHE A 76 -2.76 -17.27 -2.13
CA PHE A 76 -3.63 -16.38 -2.90
C PHE A 76 -4.79 -17.18 -3.48
N LEU A 77 -6.03 -16.85 -3.11
CA LEU A 77 -7.23 -17.38 -3.77
C LEU A 77 -7.51 -16.60 -5.07
N GLN A 78 -7.39 -15.28 -5.01
CA GLN A 78 -7.53 -14.39 -6.16
C GLN A 78 -6.48 -13.29 -6.12
N ARG A 79 -6.08 -12.80 -7.29
CA ARG A 79 -5.12 -11.70 -7.44
C ARG A 79 -5.55 -10.81 -8.60
N ARG A 80 -5.63 -9.51 -8.37
CA ARG A 80 -5.80 -8.54 -9.45
C ARG A 80 -5.04 -7.25 -9.14
N THR A 81 -4.67 -6.53 -10.20
CA THR A 81 -4.21 -5.16 -10.12
C THR A 81 -5.34 -4.28 -10.63
N ALA A 82 -5.86 -3.43 -9.78
CA ALA A 82 -6.93 -2.48 -10.10
C ALA A 82 -6.33 -1.11 -10.38
N ALA A 83 -6.70 -0.50 -11.50
CA ALA A 83 -6.31 0.87 -11.82
C ALA A 83 -7.16 1.84 -10.99
N LEU A 84 -6.52 2.79 -10.30
CA LEU A 84 -7.17 3.84 -9.54
C LEU A 84 -7.30 5.14 -10.35
N ASN A 85 -6.27 5.50 -11.13
CA ASN A 85 -6.30 6.68 -11.99
C ASN A 85 -5.74 6.43 -13.39
N GLY A 86 -5.64 5.19 -13.83
CA GLY A 86 -5.08 4.80 -15.12
C GLY A 86 -5.81 3.62 -15.76
N TYR A 87 -5.61 3.41 -17.06
CA TYR A 87 -6.12 2.27 -17.83
C TYR A 87 -5.15 1.10 -17.68
N GLY A 88 -5.55 0.04 -16.98
CA GLY A 88 -4.73 -1.14 -16.78
C GLY A 88 -3.36 -0.86 -16.14
N GLY A 89 -3.20 0.26 -15.44
CA GLY A 89 -1.94 0.69 -14.84
C GLY A 89 -0.97 1.40 -15.80
N PHE A 90 -1.34 1.61 -17.07
CA PHE A 90 -0.43 2.15 -18.09
C PHE A 90 -0.72 3.59 -18.52
N LEU A 91 -1.98 3.95 -18.67
CA LEU A 91 -2.36 5.29 -19.12
C LEU A 91 -3.25 5.99 -18.08
N PRO A 92 -3.00 7.28 -17.82
CA PRO A 92 -3.85 8.06 -16.92
C PRO A 92 -5.29 8.15 -17.43
N GLN A 93 -6.26 8.16 -16.52
CA GLN A 93 -7.66 8.43 -16.84
C GLN A 93 -7.83 9.87 -17.35
N PRO A 94 -8.83 10.16 -18.19
CA PRO A 94 -9.08 11.51 -18.69
C PRO A 94 -9.20 12.57 -17.60
N TRP A 95 -9.88 12.25 -16.48
CA TRP A 95 -9.99 13.16 -15.33
C TRP A 95 -8.65 13.45 -14.65
N SER A 96 -7.75 12.47 -14.62
CA SER A 96 -6.41 12.62 -14.08
C SER A 96 -5.53 13.50 -14.98
N LEU A 97 -5.65 13.33 -16.30
CA LEU A 97 -4.98 14.21 -17.28
C LEU A 97 -5.48 15.66 -17.19
N LEU A 98 -6.81 15.85 -17.10
CA LEU A 98 -7.41 17.16 -16.95
C LEU A 98 -6.89 17.86 -15.68
N ARG A 99 -6.88 17.14 -14.54
CA ARG A 99 -6.36 17.67 -13.28
C ARG A 99 -4.88 18.02 -13.38
N SER A 100 -4.07 17.19 -14.04
CA SER A 100 -2.65 17.49 -14.30
C SER A 100 -2.48 18.77 -15.10
N TYR A 101 -3.29 18.96 -16.13
CA TYR A 101 -3.25 20.16 -16.97
C TYR A 101 -3.63 21.43 -16.17
N GLU A 102 -4.67 21.37 -15.33
CA GLU A 102 -5.06 22.46 -14.44
C GLU A 102 -3.93 22.84 -13.47
N LEU A 103 -3.31 21.84 -12.85
CA LEU A 103 -2.19 22.04 -11.93
C LEU A 103 -0.97 22.61 -12.64
N TYR A 104 -0.67 22.14 -13.85
CA TYR A 104 0.40 22.68 -14.69
C TYR A 104 0.16 24.17 -15.01
N LYS A 105 -1.06 24.54 -15.47
CA LYS A 105 -1.41 25.94 -15.73
C LYS A 105 -1.31 26.83 -14.49
N ALA A 106 -1.60 26.26 -13.33
CA ALA A 106 -1.47 26.96 -12.04
C ALA A 106 -0.04 26.99 -11.48
N GLY A 107 0.95 26.50 -12.24
CA GLY A 107 2.35 26.42 -11.79
C GLY A 107 2.60 25.49 -10.61
N ARG A 108 1.70 24.51 -10.37
CA ARG A 108 1.80 23.57 -9.25
C ARG A 108 2.70 22.38 -9.59
N PRO A 109 3.77 22.10 -8.80
CA PRO A 109 4.68 20.98 -9.07
C PRO A 109 3.99 19.60 -9.11
N ALA A 110 2.87 19.46 -8.37
CA ALA A 110 2.08 18.24 -8.30
C ALA A 110 1.37 17.85 -9.62
N TRP A 111 1.48 18.63 -10.71
CA TRP A 111 0.89 18.27 -12.01
C TRP A 111 1.37 16.90 -12.52
N ARG A 112 2.58 16.48 -12.16
CA ARG A 112 3.15 15.18 -12.54
C ARG A 112 2.40 14.02 -11.90
N ASP A 113 1.84 14.22 -10.72
CA ASP A 113 1.15 13.20 -9.94
C ASP A 113 -0.06 12.62 -10.69
N GLY A 114 -0.79 13.48 -11.42
CA GLY A 114 -1.91 13.05 -12.26
C GLY A 114 -1.52 12.31 -13.54
N LEU A 115 -0.26 12.42 -13.98
CA LEU A 115 0.26 11.63 -15.09
C LEU A 115 0.71 10.23 -14.65
N GLU A 116 0.91 10.03 -13.34
CA GLU A 116 1.40 8.77 -12.81
C GLU A 116 0.25 7.80 -12.56
N PRO A 117 0.18 6.65 -13.26
CA PRO A 117 -0.81 5.63 -12.98
C PRO A 117 -0.67 5.14 -11.52
N ARG A 118 -1.79 5.15 -10.81
CA ARG A 118 -1.88 4.58 -9.46
C ARG A 118 -2.73 3.31 -9.51
N VAL A 119 -2.30 2.32 -8.79
CA VAL A 119 -2.95 1.01 -8.76
C VAL A 119 -3.12 0.52 -7.34
N ALA A 120 -4.07 -0.37 -7.14
CA ALA A 120 -4.19 -1.21 -5.97
C ALA A 120 -3.94 -2.68 -6.35
N GLN A 121 -3.08 -3.35 -5.61
CA GLN A 121 -3.05 -4.81 -5.61
C GLN A 121 -4.19 -5.29 -4.71
N VAL A 122 -5.13 -6.01 -5.26
CA VAL A 122 -6.30 -6.53 -4.55
C VAL A 122 -6.22 -8.06 -4.58
N VAL A 123 -6.14 -8.68 -3.44
CA VAL A 123 -6.01 -10.13 -3.32
C VAL A 123 -6.97 -10.70 -2.28
N SER A 124 -7.53 -11.88 -2.54
CA SER A 124 -8.11 -12.73 -1.50
C SER A 124 -7.04 -13.68 -1.01
N VAL A 125 -6.85 -13.73 0.28
CA VAL A 125 -5.86 -14.55 0.97
C VAL A 125 -6.56 -15.59 1.82
N LEU A 126 -6.14 -16.85 1.71
CA LEU A 126 -6.47 -17.90 2.67
C LEU A 126 -5.26 -18.11 3.59
N TRP A 127 -5.45 -17.93 4.89
CA TRP A 127 -4.45 -18.15 5.92
C TRP A 127 -5.08 -18.74 7.17
N GLU A 128 -4.54 -19.80 7.71
CA GLU A 128 -5.06 -20.51 8.89
C GLU A 128 -6.57 -20.82 8.82
N GLY A 129 -7.05 -21.20 7.62
CA GLY A 129 -8.46 -21.52 7.37
C GLY A 129 -9.38 -20.30 7.25
N ARG A 130 -8.87 -19.08 7.34
CA ARG A 130 -9.66 -17.85 7.21
C ARG A 130 -9.38 -17.14 5.89
N GLU A 131 -10.45 -16.71 5.24
CA GLU A 131 -10.35 -15.86 4.04
C GLU A 131 -10.50 -14.40 4.44
N PHE A 132 -9.63 -13.56 3.88
CA PHE A 132 -9.72 -12.10 3.99
C PHE A 132 -9.23 -11.41 2.72
N ARG A 133 -9.67 -10.16 2.54
CA ARG A 133 -9.19 -9.28 1.47
C ARG A 133 -8.00 -8.49 1.95
N LEU A 134 -6.96 -8.46 1.11
CA LEU A 134 -5.83 -7.57 1.31
C LEU A 134 -5.69 -6.62 0.13
N VAL A 135 -5.52 -5.34 0.44
CA VAL A 135 -5.26 -4.28 -0.53
C VAL A 135 -3.93 -3.62 -0.22
N ASN A 136 -3.01 -3.61 -1.19
CA ASN A 136 -1.76 -2.85 -1.12
C ASN A 136 -1.80 -1.72 -2.15
N THR A 137 -1.58 -0.48 -1.73
CA THR A 137 -1.67 0.68 -2.62
C THR A 137 -0.64 1.76 -2.26
N HIS A 138 -0.40 2.66 -3.20
CA HIS A 138 0.32 3.92 -2.99
C HIS A 138 -0.47 5.03 -3.69
N LEU A 139 -1.08 5.91 -2.90
CA LEU A 139 -1.97 6.96 -3.40
C LEU A 139 -1.19 8.20 -3.86
N PRO A 140 -1.79 9.06 -4.71
CA PRO A 140 -1.19 10.33 -5.13
C PRO A 140 -0.92 11.27 -3.97
N PHE A 141 0.12 12.08 -4.08
CA PHE A 141 0.39 13.17 -3.14
C PHE A 141 -0.64 14.31 -3.31
N GLU A 142 -1.06 14.61 -4.54
CA GLU A 142 -2.05 15.67 -4.83
C GLU A 142 -3.43 15.26 -4.28
N SER A 143 -4.03 16.12 -3.46
CA SER A 143 -5.24 15.81 -2.71
C SER A 143 -6.46 15.48 -3.58
N GLY A 144 -6.68 16.23 -4.67
CA GLY A 144 -7.82 15.99 -5.55
C GLY A 144 -7.74 14.66 -6.28
N LEU A 145 -6.54 14.23 -6.68
CA LEU A 145 -6.29 12.92 -7.28
C LEU A 145 -6.40 11.80 -6.24
N ARG A 146 -5.84 12.03 -5.07
CA ARG A 146 -5.88 11.10 -3.94
C ARG A 146 -7.33 10.80 -3.52
N ASN A 147 -8.14 11.84 -3.35
CA ASN A 147 -9.54 11.70 -2.95
C ASN A 147 -10.32 10.84 -3.97
N ARG A 148 -10.12 11.08 -5.26
CA ARG A 148 -10.70 10.23 -6.32
C ARG A 148 -10.24 8.77 -6.24
N CYS A 149 -8.98 8.52 -5.87
CA CYS A 149 -8.49 7.16 -5.66
C CYS A 149 -9.14 6.53 -4.42
N LEU A 150 -9.31 7.28 -3.33
CA LEU A 150 -10.03 6.83 -2.13
C LEU A 150 -11.48 6.45 -2.44
N ASP A 151 -12.21 7.25 -3.25
CA ASP A 151 -13.59 6.96 -3.66
C ASP A 151 -13.75 5.63 -4.42
N LEU A 152 -12.67 5.13 -5.04
CA LEU A 152 -12.70 3.87 -5.77
C LEU A 152 -12.38 2.63 -4.90
N LEU A 153 -11.71 2.83 -3.76
CA LEU A 153 -11.26 1.73 -2.92
C LEU A 153 -12.40 0.92 -2.30
N PRO A 154 -13.54 1.53 -1.83
CA PRO A 154 -14.64 0.76 -1.24
C PRO A 154 -15.13 -0.38 -2.14
N GLY A 155 -15.13 -0.20 -3.47
CA GLY A 155 -15.51 -1.23 -4.44
C GLY A 155 -14.62 -2.49 -4.43
N PHE A 156 -13.52 -2.48 -3.68
CA PHE A 156 -12.62 -3.65 -3.52
C PHE A 156 -12.69 -4.28 -2.13
N LEU A 157 -13.51 -3.72 -1.23
CA LEU A 157 -13.56 -4.07 0.19
C LEU A 157 -14.87 -4.78 0.59
N ASP A 158 -15.50 -5.50 -0.33
CA ASP A 158 -16.84 -6.10 -0.23
C ASP A 158 -16.92 -7.42 0.56
N ILE A 159 -16.03 -7.64 1.49
CA ILE A 159 -15.91 -8.84 2.33
C ILE A 159 -15.71 -8.43 3.79
N GLU A 160 -16.05 -9.30 4.74
CA GLU A 160 -15.97 -8.98 6.16
C GLU A 160 -14.55 -8.70 6.64
N GLY A 161 -13.64 -9.65 6.45
CA GLY A 161 -12.22 -9.52 6.85
C GLY A 161 -11.42 -8.74 5.82
N VAL A 162 -10.96 -7.54 6.18
CA VAL A 162 -10.19 -6.66 5.28
C VAL A 162 -8.95 -6.12 5.96
N LEU A 163 -7.84 -6.17 5.21
CA LEU A 163 -6.62 -5.44 5.48
C LEU A 163 -6.34 -4.51 4.30
N LEU A 164 -6.05 -3.24 4.56
CA LEU A 164 -5.54 -2.29 3.58
C LEU A 164 -4.23 -1.72 4.09
N ALA A 165 -3.17 -1.84 3.30
CA ALA A 165 -1.86 -1.37 3.69
C ALA A 165 -1.22 -0.52 2.58
N GLY A 166 -0.40 0.45 2.96
CA GLY A 166 0.35 1.26 2.00
C GLY A 166 0.54 2.70 2.41
N ASP A 167 1.18 3.44 1.52
CA ASP A 167 1.34 4.88 1.59
C ASP A 167 0.09 5.56 1.02
N LEU A 168 -0.73 6.11 1.92
CA LEU A 168 -1.96 6.81 1.54
C LEU A 168 -1.75 8.29 1.22
N ASN A 169 -0.56 8.83 1.48
CA ASN A 169 -0.23 10.24 1.32
C ASN A 169 -1.23 11.23 1.99
N ALA A 170 -2.03 10.73 2.93
CA ALA A 170 -3.00 11.45 3.76
C ALA A 170 -2.72 11.18 5.22
N THR A 171 -3.19 12.03 6.11
CA THR A 171 -3.19 11.82 7.57
C THR A 171 -4.62 11.59 8.05
N THR A 172 -4.80 11.08 9.26
CA THR A 172 -6.11 10.91 9.90
C THR A 172 -6.87 12.23 10.07
N GLN A 173 -6.19 13.38 9.96
CA GLN A 173 -6.79 14.71 9.97
C GLN A 173 -7.30 15.17 8.60
N ASP A 174 -6.99 14.45 7.52
CA ASP A 174 -7.55 14.69 6.20
C ASP A 174 -9.01 14.22 6.18
N LEU A 175 -9.93 15.14 5.92
CA LEU A 175 -11.38 14.87 5.99
C LEU A 175 -11.80 13.71 5.07
N PHE A 176 -11.23 13.62 3.86
CA PHE A 176 -11.55 12.53 2.94
C PHE A 176 -11.07 11.17 3.46
N LEU A 177 -9.90 11.10 4.11
CA LEU A 177 -9.47 9.85 4.73
C LEU A 177 -10.36 9.51 5.94
N ALA A 178 -10.75 10.51 6.73
CA ALA A 178 -11.64 10.29 7.87
C ALA A 178 -13.02 9.76 7.40
N ASP A 179 -13.60 10.35 6.35
CA ASP A 179 -14.86 9.90 5.76
C ASP A 179 -14.72 8.48 5.19
N PHE A 180 -13.63 8.19 4.47
CA PHE A 180 -13.33 6.84 3.97
C PHE A 180 -13.25 5.81 5.09
N LEU A 181 -12.56 6.12 6.19
CA LEU A 181 -12.45 5.23 7.36
C LEU A 181 -13.82 4.98 7.99
N LEU A 182 -14.65 6.01 8.10
CA LEU A 182 -16.01 5.91 8.63
C LEU A 182 -16.90 5.04 7.72
N GLU A 183 -16.92 5.31 6.42
CA GLU A 183 -17.71 4.59 5.42
C GLU A 183 -17.34 3.11 5.36
N THR A 184 -16.05 2.81 5.36
CA THR A 184 -15.54 1.45 5.24
C THR A 184 -15.46 0.69 6.55
N ALA A 185 -15.67 1.34 7.70
CA ALA A 185 -15.44 0.82 9.04
C ALA A 185 -14.02 0.26 9.27
N LEU A 186 -13.05 0.71 8.46
CA LEU A 186 -11.64 0.38 8.65
C LEU A 186 -11.05 1.18 9.81
N ARG A 187 -10.25 0.51 10.63
CA ARG A 187 -9.56 1.11 11.77
C ARG A 187 -8.06 1.19 11.47
N PRO A 188 -7.42 2.36 11.66
CA PRO A 188 -5.97 2.46 11.55
C PRO A 188 -5.30 1.78 12.74
N ALA A 189 -4.25 0.99 12.44
CA ALA A 189 -3.41 0.40 13.47
C ALA A 189 -2.41 1.42 14.03
N GLY A 190 -2.02 1.18 15.27
CA GLY A 190 -0.96 1.88 15.97
C GLY A 190 -1.31 3.30 16.41
N THR A 191 -0.26 4.04 16.72
CA THR A 191 -0.32 5.40 17.23
C THR A 191 -0.28 6.44 16.10
N GLU A 192 -0.42 7.73 16.44
CA GLU A 192 -0.23 8.87 15.50
C GLU A 192 1.26 9.23 15.29
N GLU A 193 2.20 8.36 15.70
CA GLU A 193 3.63 8.58 15.49
C GLU A 193 3.95 8.70 13.99
N PRO A 194 4.78 9.68 13.58
CA PRO A 194 5.13 9.90 12.19
C PRO A 194 5.76 8.68 11.53
N THR A 195 5.32 8.35 10.32
CA THR A 195 5.90 7.30 9.47
C THR A 195 6.81 7.85 8.38
N HIS A 196 6.82 9.17 8.17
CA HIS A 196 7.62 9.85 7.16
C HIS A 196 8.49 10.95 7.78
N ASP A 197 9.66 11.23 7.19
CA ASP A 197 10.64 12.23 7.68
C ASP A 197 10.09 13.69 7.73
N THR A 198 8.97 13.97 7.06
CA THR A 198 8.26 15.25 7.18
C THR A 198 7.45 15.42 8.47
N GLY A 199 7.49 14.45 9.38
CA GLY A 199 6.71 14.47 10.63
C GLY A 199 5.25 14.07 10.45
N ARG A 200 4.87 13.42 9.33
CA ARG A 200 3.50 12.98 9.04
C ARG A 200 3.36 11.47 9.16
N LYS A 201 2.24 11.01 9.69
CA LYS A 201 1.80 9.60 9.56
C LYS A 201 1.01 9.49 8.25
N ILE A 202 1.57 8.83 7.25
CA ILE A 202 0.98 8.66 5.91
C ILE A 202 1.01 7.21 5.42
N ASP A 203 1.77 6.35 6.10
CA ASP A 203 1.79 4.91 5.87
C ASP A 203 0.89 4.22 6.89
N PHE A 204 -0.02 3.39 6.41
CA PHE A 204 -1.04 2.76 7.23
C PHE A 204 -1.13 1.26 7.01
N VAL A 205 -1.48 0.56 8.09
CA VAL A 205 -2.19 -0.71 8.07
C VAL A 205 -3.57 -0.44 8.64
N LEU A 206 -4.59 -0.62 7.80
CA LEU A 206 -6.00 -0.47 8.16
C LEU A 206 -6.64 -1.84 8.20
N TYR A 207 -7.53 -2.10 9.15
CA TYR A 207 -8.15 -3.41 9.31
C TYR A 207 -9.59 -3.33 9.77
N ARG A 208 -10.38 -4.37 9.44
CA ARG A 208 -11.71 -4.63 10.00
C ARG A 208 -12.07 -6.11 9.90
N GLY A 209 -13.11 -6.53 10.62
CA GLY A 209 -13.70 -7.86 10.51
C GLY A 209 -12.82 -8.99 11.04
N GLY A 210 -12.91 -9.27 12.33
CA GLY A 210 -12.24 -10.39 12.97
C GLY A 210 -10.74 -10.22 13.21
N PHE A 211 -10.20 -9.02 13.03
CA PHE A 211 -8.83 -8.67 13.41
C PHE A 211 -8.81 -7.81 14.67
N SER A 212 -7.86 -8.08 15.56
CA SER A 212 -7.57 -7.28 16.75
C SER A 212 -6.09 -6.95 16.82
N GLU A 213 -5.75 -5.67 16.96
CA GLU A 213 -4.36 -5.25 17.13
C GLU A 213 -3.84 -5.66 18.49
N VAL A 214 -2.66 -6.31 18.50
CA VAL A 214 -1.96 -6.72 19.72
C VAL A 214 -0.52 -6.18 19.79
N GLY A 215 -0.01 -5.61 18.71
CA GLY A 215 1.31 -5.00 18.66
C GLY A 215 1.48 -4.03 17.49
N TYR A 216 2.31 -2.99 17.71
CA TYR A 216 2.67 -2.00 16.73
C TYR A 216 4.10 -1.54 16.93
N SER A 217 4.85 -1.39 15.85
CA SER A 217 6.19 -0.81 15.90
C SER A 217 6.58 -0.12 14.61
N LEU A 218 7.48 0.86 14.73
CA LEU A 218 8.08 1.59 13.62
C LEU A 218 9.58 1.34 13.60
N THR A 219 10.11 0.96 12.45
CA THR A 219 11.55 0.79 12.26
C THR A 219 12.07 1.86 11.30
N LYS A 220 13.08 2.61 11.74
CA LYS A 220 13.79 3.55 10.85
C LYS A 220 14.66 2.77 9.86
N SER A 221 14.69 3.25 8.62
CA SER A 221 15.38 2.61 7.51
C SER A 221 16.20 3.64 6.72
N LEU A 222 16.73 3.28 5.58
CA LEU A 222 17.36 4.22 4.63
C LEU A 222 16.34 5.01 3.79
N SER A 223 15.06 4.59 3.78
CA SER A 223 13.98 5.37 3.19
C SER A 223 13.73 6.65 3.99
N ASP A 224 13.02 7.60 3.43
CA ASP A 224 12.36 8.71 4.14
C ASP A 224 11.05 8.25 4.82
N HIS A 225 10.61 7.02 4.54
CA HIS A 225 9.53 6.35 5.27
C HIS A 225 10.09 5.36 6.30
N ARG A 226 9.35 5.19 7.39
CA ARG A 226 9.59 4.12 8.36
C ARG A 226 8.86 2.85 7.91
N LEU A 227 9.42 1.71 8.22
CA LEU A 227 8.74 0.43 8.11
C LEU A 227 7.69 0.34 9.24
N VAL A 228 6.44 0.17 8.86
CA VAL A 228 5.31 0.02 9.80
C VAL A 228 5.02 -1.46 9.98
N ARG A 229 5.08 -1.95 11.21
CA ARG A 229 4.78 -3.34 11.57
C ARG A 229 3.61 -3.38 12.54
N VAL A 230 2.64 -4.25 12.24
CA VAL A 230 1.44 -4.46 13.06
C VAL A 230 1.27 -5.95 13.32
N GLU A 231 1.02 -6.32 14.55
CA GLU A 231 0.64 -7.67 14.94
C GLU A 231 -0.87 -7.71 15.19
N LEU A 232 -1.54 -8.63 14.53
CA LEU A 232 -2.99 -8.83 14.61
C LEU A 232 -3.30 -10.24 15.12
N GLU A 233 -4.21 -10.35 16.07
CA GLU A 233 -4.93 -11.60 16.34
C GLU A 233 -6.05 -11.76 15.33
N VAL A 234 -6.26 -13.03 14.87
CA VAL A 234 -7.15 -13.37 13.75
C VAL A 234 -8.15 -14.43 14.16
#